data_c457b741bd9cd76610c16956bf1082f2
#
_entry.id   c457b741bd9cd76610c16956bf1082f2
#
_cell.length_a   1.000
_cell.length_b   1.000
_cell.length_c   1.000
_cell.angle_alpha   90.00
_cell.angle_beta   90.00
_cell.angle_gamma   90.00
#
_symmetry.space_group_name_H-M   'P 1'
#
loop_
_entity.id
_entity.type
_entity.pdbx_description
1 polymer ?
#
loop_
_entity_poly.entity_id
_entity_poly.type
_entity_poly.pdbx_seq_one_letter_code
_entity_poly.pdbx_strand_id
1 'polypeptide(L)'
;MLLTLRWLERFMQALMETSAGNITINLYNEKAPDTVANFVRLVESGHYNGLHFHRVIENFMIQGGCPHSSDPNSRRAGTGGPGWQIPCERSALNIKHDKPGIFSMANAGPNTGGSQFFLTTIATPWLNGNHAVFGEVVDGMDVVKSIEMCDKLPGDRPRTPQQIIRVTLQ
;
A
#
# COMPACT_ATOMS: atom_id res chain seq x y z
N MET A 1 13.25 1.36 -31.59
CA MET A 1 12.22 0.57 -30.88
C MET A 1 12.61 0.14 -29.47
N LEU A 2 13.87 -0.19 -29.23
CA LEU A 2 14.37 -0.55 -27.88
C LEU A 2 14.51 0.63 -26.90
N LEU A 3 14.69 1.84 -27.38
CA LEU A 3 14.83 3.04 -26.55
C LEU A 3 13.48 3.57 -26.01
N THR A 4 12.39 3.35 -26.74
CA THR A 4 11.04 3.77 -26.32
C THR A 4 10.47 2.88 -25.22
N LEU A 5 10.80 1.60 -25.19
CA LEU A 5 10.39 0.68 -24.12
C LEU A 5 11.09 1.00 -22.79
N ARG A 6 12.35 1.45 -22.83
CA ARG A 6 13.11 1.84 -21.63
C ARG A 6 12.59 3.10 -20.94
N TRP A 7 11.92 4.00 -21.68
CA TRP A 7 11.32 5.20 -21.10
C TRP A 7 9.96 4.91 -20.44
N LEU A 8 9.20 3.95 -20.97
CA LEU A 8 7.93 3.52 -20.39
C LEU A 8 8.10 2.73 -19.09
N GLU A 9 9.23 2.04 -18.92
CA GLU A 9 9.53 1.29 -17.68
C GLU A 9 10.00 2.20 -16.53
N ARG A 10 10.38 3.43 -16.82
CA ARG A 10 11.04 4.32 -15.86
C ARG A 10 10.08 5.01 -14.88
N PHE A 11 8.81 5.12 -15.21
CA PHE A 11 7.80 5.79 -14.39
C PHE A 11 6.49 5.00 -14.41
N MET A 12 6.41 3.98 -13.55
CA MET A 12 5.16 3.26 -13.34
C MET A 12 4.42 3.92 -12.18
N GLN A 13 3.19 4.32 -12.41
CA GLN A 13 2.33 4.88 -11.37
C GLN A 13 1.06 4.04 -11.21
N ALA A 14 0.56 4.01 -9.99
CA ALA A 14 -0.76 3.47 -9.68
C ALA A 14 -1.67 4.61 -9.26
N LEU A 15 -2.90 4.59 -9.75
CA LEU A 15 -3.99 5.44 -9.28
C LEU A 15 -4.88 4.62 -8.36
N MET A 16 -4.94 5.02 -7.10
CA MET A 16 -5.84 4.45 -6.09
C MET A 16 -7.00 5.40 -5.88
N GLU A 17 -8.16 5.02 -6.40
CA GLU A 17 -9.40 5.78 -6.21
C GLU A 17 -10.05 5.33 -4.92
N THR A 18 -10.26 6.25 -4.00
CA THR A 18 -10.85 5.94 -2.69
C THR A 18 -12.13 6.75 -2.47
N SER A 19 -12.91 6.35 -1.46
CA SER A 19 -14.08 7.09 -1.03
C SER A 19 -13.76 8.50 -0.50
N ALA A 20 -12.50 8.77 -0.16
CA ALA A 20 -12.03 10.08 0.29
C ALA A 20 -11.34 10.90 -0.81
N GLY A 21 -11.13 10.34 -2.00
CA GLY A 21 -10.45 10.96 -3.12
C GLY A 21 -9.39 10.05 -3.73
N ASN A 22 -8.60 10.60 -4.65
CA ASN A 22 -7.60 9.87 -5.40
C ASN A 22 -6.21 10.02 -4.81
N ILE A 23 -5.45 8.93 -4.83
CA ILE A 23 -4.05 8.86 -4.41
C ILE A 23 -3.24 8.34 -5.59
N THR A 24 -2.25 9.09 -6.04
CA THR A 24 -1.32 8.65 -7.08
C THR A 24 -0.01 8.23 -6.43
N ILE A 25 0.43 7.01 -6.74
CA ILE A 25 1.61 6.38 -6.15
C ILE A 25 2.62 6.13 -7.26
N ASN A 26 3.83 6.66 -7.11
CA ASN A 26 4.96 6.29 -7.96
C ASN A 26 5.54 4.98 -7.46
N LEU A 27 5.62 3.96 -8.33
CA LEU A 27 6.14 2.64 -7.99
C LEU A 27 7.63 2.55 -8.29
N TYR A 28 8.39 1.98 -7.37
CA TYR A 28 9.85 1.84 -7.48
C TYR A 28 10.22 0.58 -8.24
N ASN A 29 9.82 0.48 -9.50
CA ASN A 29 10.04 -0.72 -10.32
C ASN A 29 11.52 -1.03 -10.60
N GLU A 30 12.43 -0.05 -10.48
CA GLU A 30 13.87 -0.30 -10.60
C GLU A 30 14.51 -0.76 -9.30
N LYS A 31 14.09 -0.18 -8.15
CA LYS A 31 14.69 -0.46 -6.84
C LYS A 31 14.00 -1.62 -6.11
N ALA A 32 12.74 -1.86 -6.40
CA ALA A 32 11.93 -2.91 -5.78
C ALA A 32 11.17 -3.72 -6.84
N PRO A 33 11.87 -4.30 -7.84
CA PRO A 33 11.22 -4.92 -9.00
C PRO A 33 10.29 -6.07 -8.63
N ASP A 34 10.67 -6.92 -7.69
CA ASP A 34 9.88 -8.09 -7.32
C ASP A 34 8.63 -7.71 -6.50
N THR A 35 8.79 -6.78 -5.58
CA THR A 35 7.67 -6.28 -4.76
C THR A 35 6.68 -5.52 -5.63
N VAL A 36 7.16 -4.69 -6.56
CA VAL A 36 6.31 -3.99 -7.52
C VAL A 36 5.60 -4.97 -8.45
N ALA A 37 6.31 -5.99 -8.96
CA ALA A 37 5.70 -7.00 -9.84
C ALA A 37 4.55 -7.74 -9.15
N ASN A 38 4.70 -8.09 -7.87
CA ASN A 38 3.65 -8.68 -7.06
C ASN A 38 2.43 -7.74 -6.92
N PHE A 39 2.68 -6.47 -6.62
CA PHE A 39 1.62 -5.47 -6.53
C PHE A 39 0.89 -5.28 -7.87
N VAL A 40 1.62 -5.17 -8.97
CA VAL A 40 1.07 -5.04 -10.33
C VAL A 40 0.16 -6.22 -10.67
N ARG A 41 0.61 -7.45 -10.39
CA ARG A 41 -0.19 -8.66 -10.57
C ARG A 41 -1.52 -8.58 -9.81
N LEU A 42 -1.50 -8.11 -8.59
CA LEU A 42 -2.69 -7.95 -7.75
C LEU A 42 -3.61 -6.85 -8.29
N VAL A 43 -3.06 -5.72 -8.74
CA VAL A 43 -3.83 -4.65 -9.39
C VAL A 43 -4.53 -5.16 -10.64
N GLU A 44 -3.82 -5.86 -11.51
CA GLU A 44 -4.36 -6.40 -12.76
C GLU A 44 -5.46 -7.44 -12.53
N SER A 45 -5.39 -8.19 -11.42
CA SER A 45 -6.43 -9.15 -11.04
C SER A 45 -7.65 -8.51 -10.38
N GLY A 46 -7.62 -7.20 -10.10
CA GLY A 46 -8.68 -6.50 -9.38
C GLY A 46 -8.73 -6.79 -7.88
N HIS A 47 -7.66 -7.34 -7.31
CA HIS A 47 -7.60 -7.74 -5.91
C HIS A 47 -7.99 -6.63 -4.93
N TYR A 48 -7.53 -5.40 -5.20
CA TYR A 48 -7.74 -4.27 -4.30
C TYR A 48 -9.10 -3.60 -4.43
N ASN A 49 -9.84 -3.88 -5.50
CA ASN A 49 -11.09 -3.19 -5.78
C ASN A 49 -12.16 -3.57 -4.74
N GLY A 50 -12.73 -2.58 -4.07
CA GLY A 50 -13.76 -2.77 -3.06
C GLY A 50 -13.24 -3.08 -1.64
N LEU A 51 -11.93 -3.19 -1.44
CA LEU A 51 -11.35 -3.39 -0.12
C LEU A 51 -11.38 -2.10 0.70
N HIS A 52 -11.16 -2.22 2.02
CA HIS A 52 -11.16 -1.08 2.93
C HIS A 52 -9.82 -0.96 3.67
N PHE A 53 -9.48 0.27 4.06
CA PHE A 53 -8.42 0.49 5.03
C PHE A 53 -8.90 0.01 6.39
N HIS A 54 -8.40 -1.13 6.82
CA HIS A 54 -8.87 -1.82 8.04
C HIS A 54 -8.13 -1.40 9.32
N ARG A 55 -7.00 -0.72 9.17
CA ARG A 55 -6.18 -0.25 10.29
C ARG A 55 -5.60 1.12 9.96
N VAL A 56 -5.98 2.11 10.77
CA VAL A 56 -5.58 3.50 10.58
C VAL A 56 -5.14 4.07 11.92
N ILE A 57 -3.90 4.52 11.99
CA ILE A 57 -3.30 5.08 13.22
C ILE A 57 -2.78 6.46 12.92
N GLU A 58 -3.30 7.46 13.63
CA GLU A 58 -2.83 8.84 13.55
C GLU A 58 -1.36 8.94 13.90
N ASN A 59 -0.63 9.79 13.19
CA ASN A 59 0.82 9.96 13.31
C ASN A 59 1.60 8.66 13.09
N PHE A 60 1.09 7.81 12.20
CA PHE A 60 1.76 6.58 11.81
C PHE A 60 1.47 6.20 10.35
N MET A 61 0.33 5.57 10.08
CA MET A 61 0.06 5.02 8.74
C MET A 61 -1.41 4.69 8.53
N ILE A 62 -1.78 4.48 7.28
CA ILE A 62 -3.04 3.85 6.87
C ILE A 62 -2.71 2.52 6.18
N GLN A 63 -3.38 1.45 6.57
CA GLN A 63 -3.11 0.08 6.11
C GLN A 63 -4.34 -0.54 5.46
N GLY A 64 -4.13 -1.16 4.31
CA GLY A 64 -5.16 -1.84 3.55
C GLY A 64 -4.63 -3.04 2.78
N GLY A 65 -5.44 -3.57 1.87
CA GLY A 65 -5.05 -4.67 0.98
C GLY A 65 -5.37 -6.06 1.49
N CYS A 66 -5.99 -6.20 2.66
CA CYS A 66 -6.48 -7.48 3.14
C CYS A 66 -7.78 -7.87 2.42
N PRO A 67 -7.89 -9.07 1.79
CA PRO A 67 -9.11 -9.47 1.10
C PRO A 67 -10.33 -9.59 2.01
N HIS A 68 -10.14 -9.87 3.30
CA HIS A 68 -11.24 -9.90 4.26
C HIS A 68 -11.83 -8.52 4.55
N SER A 69 -11.13 -7.44 4.17
CA SER A 69 -11.63 -6.08 4.29
C SER A 69 -12.63 -5.69 3.20
N SER A 70 -13.02 -6.60 2.33
CA SER A 70 -14.16 -6.40 1.43
C SER A 70 -15.46 -6.16 2.22
N ASP A 71 -15.59 -6.80 3.36
CA ASP A 71 -16.56 -6.43 4.40
C ASP A 71 -15.86 -5.53 5.43
N PRO A 72 -16.25 -4.25 5.54
CA PRO A 72 -15.61 -3.32 6.47
C PRO A 72 -15.80 -3.69 7.95
N ASN A 73 -16.74 -4.58 8.25
CA ASN A 73 -17.03 -5.05 9.61
C ASN A 73 -16.41 -6.43 9.92
N SER A 74 -15.69 -7.01 8.97
CA SER A 74 -15.09 -8.34 9.16
C SER A 74 -14.11 -8.35 10.33
N ARG A 75 -14.30 -9.31 11.24
CA ARG A 75 -13.33 -9.56 12.33
C ARG A 75 -12.03 -10.19 11.82
N ARG A 76 -12.01 -10.69 10.59
CA ARG A 76 -10.85 -11.28 9.94
C ARG A 76 -10.01 -10.24 9.18
N ALA A 77 -10.47 -8.99 9.09
CA ALA A 77 -9.71 -7.94 8.43
C ALA A 77 -8.32 -7.78 9.08
N GLY A 78 -7.29 -7.77 8.25
CA GLY A 78 -5.90 -7.77 8.69
C GLY A 78 -5.23 -9.14 8.74
N THR A 79 -5.99 -10.24 8.61
CA THR A 79 -5.45 -11.61 8.71
C THR A 79 -5.26 -12.31 7.36
N GLY A 80 -5.71 -11.71 6.27
CA GLY A 80 -5.73 -12.33 4.95
C GLY A 80 -4.65 -11.84 4.01
N GLY A 81 -4.43 -12.61 2.96
CA GLY A 81 -3.52 -12.30 1.86
C GLY A 81 -4.01 -12.90 0.56
N PRO A 82 -3.20 -12.83 -0.50
CA PRO A 82 -3.62 -13.22 -1.85
C PRO A 82 -3.61 -14.72 -2.11
N GLY A 83 -3.23 -15.54 -1.13
CA GLY A 83 -3.03 -16.97 -1.29
C GLY A 83 -1.57 -17.38 -1.47
N TRP A 84 -0.66 -16.44 -1.39
CA TRP A 84 0.79 -16.67 -1.42
C TRP A 84 1.52 -15.63 -0.57
N GLN A 85 2.80 -15.87 -0.31
CA GLN A 85 3.71 -14.95 0.35
C GLN A 85 4.91 -14.68 -0.57
N ILE A 86 5.50 -13.49 -0.43
CA ILE A 86 6.71 -13.12 -1.17
C ILE A 86 7.88 -12.96 -0.20
N PRO A 87 9.11 -13.31 -0.63
CA PRO A 87 10.29 -13.04 0.17
C PRO A 87 10.52 -11.53 0.31
N CYS A 88 11.16 -11.15 1.42
CA CYS A 88 11.62 -9.78 1.58
C CYS A 88 12.69 -9.47 0.54
N GLU A 89 12.41 -8.51 -0.33
CA GLU A 89 13.34 -8.06 -1.36
C GLU A 89 14.41 -7.17 -0.73
N ARG A 90 15.68 -7.59 -0.79
CA ARG A 90 16.77 -6.89 -0.10
C ARG A 90 16.91 -5.43 -0.52
N SER A 91 16.85 -5.14 -1.81
CA SER A 91 16.94 -3.76 -2.32
C SER A 91 15.81 -2.88 -1.82
N ALA A 92 14.60 -3.43 -1.68
CA ALA A 92 13.44 -2.73 -1.12
C ALA A 92 13.57 -2.51 0.39
N LEU A 93 14.16 -3.46 1.12
CA LEU A 93 14.43 -3.30 2.56
C LEU A 93 15.46 -2.19 2.86
N ASN A 94 16.32 -1.88 1.90
CA ASN A 94 17.32 -0.83 2.03
C ASN A 94 16.76 0.58 1.81
N ILE A 95 15.54 0.71 1.31
CA ILE A 95 14.86 1.99 1.15
C ILE A 95 14.25 2.38 2.49
N LYS A 96 14.47 3.63 2.91
CA LYS A 96 14.07 4.11 4.23
C LYS A 96 12.65 4.67 4.24
N HIS A 97 12.01 4.54 5.40
CA HIS A 97 10.73 5.19 5.72
C HIS A 97 11.02 6.59 6.30
N ASP A 98 11.54 7.49 5.49
CA ASP A 98 12.14 8.76 5.94
C ASP A 98 11.22 9.98 5.80
N LYS A 99 9.99 9.78 5.34
CA LYS A 99 9.03 10.87 5.10
C LYS A 99 7.59 10.35 5.09
N PRO A 100 6.58 11.25 5.15
CA PRO A 100 5.20 10.90 4.85
C PRO A 100 5.03 10.40 3.42
N GLY A 101 4.04 9.53 3.18
CA GLY A 101 3.69 9.06 1.85
C GLY A 101 4.52 7.89 1.34
N ILE A 102 5.28 7.24 2.18
CA ILE A 102 6.03 6.02 1.81
C ILE A 102 5.04 4.85 1.68
N PHE A 103 5.13 4.15 0.56
CA PHE A 103 4.34 2.97 0.22
C PHE A 103 5.15 1.71 0.49
N SER A 104 4.72 0.93 1.47
CA SER A 104 5.51 -0.16 2.04
C SER A 104 4.67 -1.41 2.26
N MET A 105 5.32 -2.57 2.18
CA MET A 105 4.66 -3.87 2.33
C MET A 105 4.45 -4.20 3.81
N ALA A 106 3.19 -4.42 4.19
CA ALA A 106 2.87 -4.97 5.51
C ALA A 106 3.25 -6.45 5.55
N ASN A 107 3.65 -6.92 6.74
CA ASN A 107 3.99 -8.31 6.95
C ASN A 107 3.77 -8.73 8.41
N ALA A 108 3.82 -10.03 8.66
CA ALA A 108 3.75 -10.64 9.99
C ALA A 108 5.12 -11.24 10.40
N GLY A 109 6.20 -10.65 9.94
CA GLY A 109 7.57 -11.08 10.11
C GLY A 109 8.27 -11.29 8.76
N PRO A 110 9.55 -11.71 8.75
CA PRO A 110 10.30 -11.88 7.51
C PRO A 110 9.60 -12.84 6.53
N ASN A 111 9.61 -12.47 5.25
CA ASN A 111 9.12 -13.30 4.14
C ASN A 111 7.63 -13.67 4.24
N THR A 112 6.81 -12.81 4.82
CA THR A 112 5.36 -13.01 4.96
C THR A 112 4.52 -11.96 4.25
N GLY A 113 5.12 -11.09 3.45
CA GLY A 113 4.40 -10.12 2.63
C GLY A 113 3.49 -10.80 1.61
N GLY A 114 2.38 -10.17 1.29
CA GLY A 114 1.42 -10.70 0.32
C GLY A 114 0.70 -9.57 -0.41
N SER A 115 -0.45 -9.17 0.07
CA SER A 115 -1.25 -8.10 -0.55
C SER A 115 -1.42 -6.86 0.34
N GLN A 116 -1.23 -6.98 1.65
CA GLN A 116 -1.42 -5.84 2.54
C GLN A 116 -0.25 -4.86 2.41
N PHE A 117 -0.58 -3.59 2.41
CA PHE A 117 0.35 -2.47 2.32
C PHE A 117 -0.02 -1.40 3.33
N PHE A 118 0.88 -0.47 3.56
CA PHE A 118 0.57 0.76 4.27
C PHE A 118 1.18 1.99 3.58
N LEU A 119 0.54 3.13 3.81
CA LEU A 119 1.03 4.45 3.44
C LEU A 119 1.34 5.21 4.72
N THR A 120 2.57 5.67 4.87
CA THR A 120 2.98 6.41 6.06
C THR A 120 2.43 7.84 6.04
N THR A 121 2.17 8.37 7.23
CA THR A 121 1.72 9.76 7.39
C THR A 121 2.77 10.62 8.08
N ILE A 122 3.82 9.99 8.59
CA ILE A 122 5.04 10.60 9.12
C ILE A 122 6.25 9.76 8.70
N ALA A 123 7.45 10.23 8.97
CA ALA A 123 8.64 9.36 8.91
C ALA A 123 8.54 8.27 10.00
N THR A 124 8.83 7.03 9.62
CA THR A 124 8.71 5.85 10.50
C THR A 124 10.01 5.04 10.51
N PRO A 125 11.13 5.61 11.00
CA PRO A 125 12.45 4.98 10.88
C PRO A 125 12.57 3.65 11.62
N TRP A 126 11.72 3.38 12.61
CA TRP A 126 11.68 2.08 13.30
C TRP A 126 11.25 0.91 12.41
N LEU A 127 10.67 1.18 11.22
CA LEU A 127 10.27 0.17 10.24
C LEU A 127 11.39 -0.16 9.24
N ASN A 128 12.45 0.62 9.22
CA ASN A 128 13.56 0.43 8.28
C ASN A 128 14.18 -0.97 8.43
N GLY A 129 14.41 -1.62 7.29
CA GLY A 129 15.00 -2.96 7.26
C GLY A 129 14.02 -4.12 7.50
N ASN A 130 12.79 -3.84 7.96
CA ASN A 130 11.79 -4.86 8.28
C ASN A 130 10.62 -4.90 7.29
N HIS A 131 10.43 -3.84 6.52
CA HIS A 131 9.36 -3.71 5.53
C HIS A 131 9.92 -3.25 4.19
N ALA A 132 9.49 -3.92 3.13
CA ALA A 132 9.90 -3.60 1.76
C ALA A 132 9.19 -2.32 1.28
N VAL A 133 9.94 -1.26 1.09
CA VAL A 133 9.44 -0.02 0.49
C VAL A 133 9.44 -0.17 -1.03
N PHE A 134 8.29 0.08 -1.67
CA PHE A 134 8.17 -0.12 -3.12
C PHE A 134 7.47 1.02 -3.86
N GLY A 135 7.26 2.15 -3.21
CA GLY A 135 6.71 3.34 -3.84
C GLY A 135 6.58 4.53 -2.89
N GLU A 136 6.06 5.61 -3.44
CA GLU A 136 5.72 6.82 -2.69
C GLU A 136 4.53 7.55 -3.30
N VAL A 137 3.78 8.25 -2.47
CA VAL A 137 2.71 9.14 -2.91
C VAL A 137 3.31 10.36 -3.59
N VAL A 138 2.86 10.64 -4.81
CA VAL A 138 3.26 11.83 -5.58
C VAL A 138 2.13 12.83 -5.72
N ASP A 139 0.88 12.40 -5.52
CA ASP A 139 -0.30 13.27 -5.49
C ASP A 139 -1.37 12.64 -4.58
N GLY A 140 -2.10 13.47 -3.83
CA GLY A 140 -3.18 12.98 -2.96
C GLY A 140 -2.77 12.76 -1.50
N MET A 141 -1.67 13.34 -1.01
CA MET A 141 -1.34 13.27 0.42
C MET A 141 -2.43 13.88 1.32
N ASP A 142 -3.17 14.87 0.84
CA ASP A 142 -4.33 15.42 1.53
C ASP A 142 -5.42 14.35 1.72
N VAL A 143 -5.61 13.47 0.74
CA VAL A 143 -6.53 12.32 0.84
C VAL A 143 -6.04 11.31 1.87
N VAL A 144 -4.75 10.97 1.85
CA VAL A 144 -4.14 10.08 2.85
C VAL A 144 -4.34 10.64 4.26
N LYS A 145 -4.11 11.93 4.45
CA LYS A 145 -4.30 12.60 5.74
C LYS A 145 -5.76 12.65 6.17
N SER A 146 -6.69 12.82 5.24
CA SER A 146 -8.12 12.80 5.58
C SER A 146 -8.56 11.41 6.05
N ILE A 147 -8.02 10.35 5.49
CA ILE A 147 -8.24 8.98 5.96
C ILE A 147 -7.60 8.79 7.34
N GLU A 148 -6.37 9.24 7.53
CA GLU A 148 -5.67 9.19 8.80
C GLU A 148 -6.47 9.80 9.95
N MET A 149 -7.10 10.93 9.68
CA MET A 149 -7.82 11.72 10.68
C MET A 149 -9.27 11.29 10.92
N CYS A 150 -9.77 10.28 10.21
CA CYS A 150 -11.11 9.76 10.43
C CYS A 150 -11.28 9.21 11.84
N ASP A 151 -12.51 9.20 12.35
CA ASP A 151 -12.83 8.57 13.64
C ASP A 151 -12.57 7.07 13.58
N LYS A 152 -12.01 6.53 14.66
CA LYS A 152 -11.70 5.10 14.79
C LYS A 152 -12.55 4.45 15.87
N LEU A 153 -12.86 3.18 15.61
CA LEU A 153 -13.35 2.24 16.62
C LEU A 153 -12.14 1.64 17.39
N PRO A 154 -12.39 1.01 18.56
CA PRO A 154 -11.33 0.23 19.21
C PRO A 154 -10.68 -0.76 18.24
N GLY A 155 -9.34 -0.86 18.27
CA GLY A 155 -8.56 -1.67 17.33
C GLY A 155 -8.18 -0.93 16.05
N ASP A 156 -8.25 0.40 16.04
CA ASP A 156 -7.77 1.27 14.96
C ASP A 156 -8.53 1.10 13.63
N ARG A 157 -9.74 0.58 13.68
CA ARG A 157 -10.62 0.48 12.52
C ARG A 157 -11.35 1.81 12.31
N PRO A 158 -11.40 2.35 11.07
CA PRO A 158 -12.25 3.49 10.77
C PRO A 158 -13.72 3.23 11.15
N ARG A 159 -14.34 4.19 11.86
CA ARG A 159 -15.77 4.13 12.21
C ARG A 159 -16.63 4.22 10.96
N THR A 160 -16.32 5.18 10.09
CA THR A 160 -16.91 5.26 8.75
C THR A 160 -15.98 4.51 7.80
N PRO A 161 -16.45 3.50 7.08
CA PRO A 161 -15.62 2.72 6.17
C PRO A 161 -14.86 3.61 5.18
N GLN A 162 -13.56 3.38 5.04
CA GLN A 162 -12.68 4.05 4.09
C GLN A 162 -12.35 3.05 2.98
N GLN A 163 -13.01 3.19 1.84
CA GLN A 163 -12.97 2.20 0.77
C GLN A 163 -11.96 2.55 -0.32
N ILE A 164 -11.26 1.54 -0.78
CA ILE A 164 -10.54 1.56 -2.06
C ILE A 164 -11.54 1.14 -3.13
N ILE A 165 -11.96 2.09 -3.97
CA ILE A 165 -12.94 1.82 -5.03
C ILE A 165 -12.29 0.94 -6.10
N ARG A 166 -11.10 1.35 -6.56
CA ARG A 166 -10.26 0.57 -7.48
C ARG A 166 -8.84 1.09 -7.50
N VAL A 167 -7.94 0.24 -7.97
CA VAL A 167 -6.56 0.59 -8.26
C VAL A 167 -6.27 0.26 -9.71
N THR A 168 -5.70 1.21 -10.45
CA THR A 168 -5.31 1.05 -11.86
C THR A 168 -3.87 1.50 -12.06
N LEU A 169 -3.22 0.92 -13.06
CA LEU A 169 -1.88 1.34 -13.49
C LEU A 169 -1.98 2.44 -14.53
N GLN A 170 -1.04 3.36 -14.47
CA GLN A 170 -0.94 4.49 -15.41
C GLN A 170 0.42 4.50 -16.11
#